data_4328bf4102c48f8a9051554d017f772d
#
_entry.id   4328bf4102c48f8a9051554d017f772d
#
_cell.length_a   1.000
_cell.length_b   1.000
_cell.length_c   1.000
_cell.angle_alpha   90.00
_cell.angle_beta   90.00
_cell.angle_gamma   90.00
#
_symmetry.space_group_name_H-M   'P 1'
#
loop_
_entity.id
_entity.type
_entity.pdbx_description
1 polymer ?
#
loop_
_entity_poly.entity_id
_entity_poly.type
_entity_poly.pdbx_seq_one_letter_code
_entity_poly.pdbx_strand_id
1 'polypeptide(L)'
;MGRSHGVVLSREEGLRIAAKLGNHNNVILQNHGLLTCGRTVDEAVAQFGAMDRCCAAQLLADAAAAGRGIKPTVIDNEDAKFTYESLSGEDLRYLMFAPAYEEILKSTNGDFLL
;
A
#
# COMPACT_ATOMS: atom_id res chain seq x y z
N MET A 1 0.19 16.19 -18.04
CA MET A 1 0.60 14.82 -17.69
C MET A 1 2.12 14.81 -17.61
N GLY A 2 2.70 14.99 -16.41
CA GLY A 2 4.16 15.05 -16.25
C GLY A 2 4.75 13.64 -16.32
N ARG A 3 5.74 13.43 -17.16
CA ARG A 3 6.50 12.17 -17.20
C ARG A 3 7.30 12.04 -15.91
N SER A 4 7.09 10.99 -15.14
CA SER A 4 7.99 10.58 -14.07
C SER A 4 9.22 9.91 -14.72
N HIS A 5 10.42 10.33 -14.31
CA HIS A 5 11.66 9.78 -14.84
C HIS A 5 12.19 8.58 -14.04
N GLY A 6 11.32 7.85 -13.37
CA GLY A 6 11.64 6.58 -12.70
C GLY A 6 12.36 6.69 -11.35
N VAL A 7 13.05 7.79 -11.06
CA VAL A 7 13.72 8.05 -9.77
C VAL A 7 13.39 9.46 -9.32
N VAL A 8 12.95 9.62 -8.06
CA VAL A 8 12.64 10.94 -7.48
C VAL A 8 13.95 11.64 -7.13
N LEU A 9 14.46 12.45 -8.05
CA LEU A 9 15.72 13.17 -7.89
C LEU A 9 15.54 14.66 -7.65
N SER A 10 14.32 15.20 -7.81
CA SER A 10 14.07 16.62 -7.63
C SER A 10 13.09 16.91 -6.50
N ARG A 11 13.31 18.05 -5.84
CA ARG A 11 12.39 18.56 -4.82
C ARG A 11 10.98 18.80 -5.37
N GLU A 12 10.89 19.26 -6.61
CA GLU A 12 9.61 19.53 -7.28
C GLU A 12 8.81 18.26 -7.49
N GLU A 13 9.46 17.14 -7.79
CA GLU A 13 8.79 15.84 -7.92
C GLU A 13 8.30 15.34 -6.55
N GLY A 14 9.10 15.47 -5.51
CA GLY A 14 8.69 15.17 -4.14
C GLY A 14 7.47 15.99 -3.72
N LEU A 15 7.42 17.27 -4.02
CA LEU A 15 6.26 18.13 -3.74
C LEU A 15 5.01 17.70 -4.52
N ARG A 16 5.16 17.27 -5.78
CA ARG A 16 4.05 16.74 -6.57
C ARG A 16 3.49 15.44 -5.99
N ILE A 17 4.37 14.53 -5.55
CA ILE A 17 3.96 13.29 -4.88
C ILE A 17 3.23 13.61 -3.58
N ALA A 18 3.79 14.47 -2.75
CA ALA A 18 3.16 14.89 -1.50
C ALA A 18 1.78 15.54 -1.73
N ALA A 19 1.65 16.37 -2.75
CA ALA A 19 0.36 16.97 -3.12
C ALA A 19 -0.68 15.93 -3.59
N LYS A 20 -0.23 14.85 -4.25
CA LYS A 20 -1.12 13.74 -4.65
C LYS A 20 -1.48 12.83 -3.49
N LEU A 21 -0.55 12.59 -2.59
CA LEU A 21 -0.81 11.85 -1.36
C LEU A 21 -1.85 12.59 -0.49
N GLY A 22 -1.71 13.92 -0.36
CA GLY A 22 -2.64 14.73 0.42
C GLY A 22 -2.76 14.22 1.86
N ASN A 23 -3.99 13.93 2.30
CA ASN A 23 -4.31 13.37 3.61
C ASN A 23 -4.43 11.83 3.61
N HIS A 24 -4.02 11.18 2.52
CA HIS A 24 -4.04 9.72 2.44
C HIS A 24 -2.69 9.14 2.86
N ASN A 25 -2.71 7.88 3.26
CA ASN A 25 -1.49 7.19 3.67
C ASN A 25 -0.79 6.47 2.52
N ASN A 26 -1.47 6.30 1.38
CA ASN A 26 -1.00 5.47 0.28
C ASN A 26 -1.19 6.18 -1.06
N VAL A 27 -0.25 5.99 -1.98
CA VAL A 27 -0.36 6.46 -3.36
C VAL A 27 0.32 5.48 -4.32
N ILE A 28 -0.30 5.29 -5.49
CA ILE A 28 0.30 4.56 -6.61
C ILE A 28 1.02 5.56 -7.50
N LEU A 29 2.31 5.36 -7.67
CA LEU A 29 3.15 6.17 -8.56
C LEU A 29 3.21 5.48 -9.91
N GLN A 30 2.69 6.14 -10.95
CA GLN A 30 2.62 5.58 -12.30
C GLN A 30 4.02 5.17 -12.80
N ASN A 31 4.15 3.93 -13.26
CA ASN A 31 5.40 3.33 -13.74
C ASN A 31 6.56 3.32 -12.73
N HIS A 32 6.25 3.45 -11.43
CA HIS A 32 7.27 3.50 -10.39
C HIS A 32 6.99 2.49 -9.27
N GLY A 33 5.78 2.45 -8.74
CA GLY A 33 5.41 1.53 -7.68
C GLY A 33 4.44 2.11 -6.65
N LEU A 34 4.50 1.56 -5.46
CA LEU A 34 3.67 1.95 -4.32
C LEU A 34 4.48 2.83 -3.36
N LEU A 35 3.83 3.80 -2.77
CA LEU A 35 4.37 4.59 -1.67
C LEU A 35 3.34 4.60 -0.54
N THR A 36 3.80 4.29 0.66
CA THR A 36 2.97 4.30 1.87
C THR A 36 3.64 5.12 2.95
N CYS A 37 2.83 5.77 3.76
CA CYS A 37 3.25 6.58 4.90
C CYS A 37 2.54 6.10 6.15
N GLY A 38 3.21 6.15 7.28
CA GLY A 38 2.66 5.85 8.59
C GLY A 38 3.27 6.80 9.63
N ARG A 39 2.69 6.82 10.82
CA ARG A 39 3.27 7.55 11.98
C ARG A 39 4.47 6.81 12.56
N THR A 40 4.54 5.50 12.31
CA THR A 40 5.61 4.61 12.74
C THR A 40 6.09 3.77 11.54
N VAL A 41 7.24 3.13 11.66
CA VAL A 41 7.79 2.26 10.61
C VAL A 41 6.91 1.02 10.41
N ASP A 42 6.48 0.40 11.50
CA ASP A 42 5.57 -0.76 11.47
C ASP A 42 4.25 -0.44 10.77
N GLU A 43 3.67 0.72 11.03
CA GLU A 43 2.47 1.19 10.35
C GLU A 43 2.70 1.35 8.84
N ALA A 44 3.79 2.00 8.43
CA ALA A 44 4.11 2.19 7.02
C ALA A 44 4.32 0.85 6.29
N VAL A 45 5.03 -0.10 6.91
CA VAL A 45 5.28 -1.44 6.35
C VAL A 45 3.99 -2.26 6.28
N ALA A 46 3.18 -2.25 7.34
CA ALA A 46 1.88 -2.95 7.33
C ALA A 46 0.97 -2.45 6.19
N GLN A 47 0.92 -1.13 5.99
CA GLN A 47 0.15 -0.53 4.90
C GLN A 47 0.72 -0.89 3.52
N PHE A 48 2.04 -0.95 3.38
CA PHE A 48 2.67 -1.36 2.13
C PHE A 48 2.26 -2.78 1.76
N GLY A 49 2.40 -3.74 2.67
CA GLY A 49 1.99 -5.12 2.45
C GLY A 49 0.50 -5.29 2.18
N ALA A 50 -0.36 -4.50 2.86
CA ALA A 50 -1.79 -4.50 2.60
C ALA A 50 -2.11 -3.96 1.20
N MET A 51 -1.50 -2.84 0.81
CA MET A 51 -1.70 -2.23 -0.50
C MET A 51 -1.21 -3.12 -1.64
N ASP A 52 -0.06 -3.77 -1.49
CA ASP A 52 0.48 -4.72 -2.46
C ASP A 52 -0.49 -5.89 -2.69
N ARG A 53 -0.98 -6.50 -1.60
CA ARG A 53 -1.99 -7.58 -1.69
C ARG A 53 -3.31 -7.12 -2.32
N CYS A 54 -3.76 -5.91 -2.02
CA CYS A 54 -4.96 -5.34 -2.64
C CYS A 54 -4.76 -5.12 -4.14
N CYS A 55 -3.61 -4.62 -4.57
CA CYS A 55 -3.28 -4.46 -5.98
C CYS A 55 -3.26 -5.82 -6.70
N ALA A 56 -2.63 -6.83 -6.12
CA ALA A 56 -2.61 -8.20 -6.68
C ALA A 56 -4.03 -8.78 -6.79
N ALA A 57 -4.84 -8.65 -5.74
CA ALA A 57 -6.24 -9.12 -5.74
C ALA A 57 -7.08 -8.40 -6.81
N GLN A 58 -6.91 -7.09 -6.95
CA GLN A 58 -7.63 -6.30 -7.96
C GLN A 58 -7.26 -6.76 -9.38
N LEU A 59 -5.98 -6.95 -9.68
CA LEU A 59 -5.55 -7.43 -10.98
C LEU A 59 -6.12 -8.81 -11.31
N LEU A 60 -6.18 -9.72 -10.34
CA LEU A 60 -6.80 -11.03 -10.51
C LEU A 60 -8.31 -10.94 -10.72
N ALA A 61 -8.99 -10.07 -9.98
CA ALA A 61 -10.43 -9.83 -10.14
C ALA A 61 -10.75 -9.24 -11.53
N ASP A 62 -9.95 -8.28 -11.99
CA ASP A 62 -10.11 -7.67 -13.31
C ASP A 62 -9.89 -8.71 -14.43
N ALA A 63 -8.86 -9.55 -14.30
CA ALA A 63 -8.59 -10.62 -15.28
C ALA A 63 -9.72 -11.64 -15.30
N ALA A 64 -10.23 -12.06 -14.15
CA ALA A 64 -11.36 -12.99 -14.06
C ALA A 64 -12.65 -12.41 -14.65
N ALA A 65 -12.92 -11.15 -14.37
CA ALA A 65 -14.08 -10.44 -14.90
C ALA A 65 -13.99 -10.31 -16.43
N ALA A 66 -12.82 -9.93 -16.96
CA ALA A 66 -12.57 -9.82 -18.38
C ALA A 66 -12.75 -11.18 -19.08
N GLY A 67 -12.23 -12.27 -18.50
CA GLY A 67 -12.39 -13.63 -19.04
C GLY A 67 -13.85 -14.11 -19.08
N ARG A 68 -14.71 -13.54 -18.23
CA ARG A 68 -16.16 -13.82 -18.22
C ARG A 68 -17.00 -12.82 -18.99
N GLY A 69 -16.39 -11.77 -19.56
CA GLY A 69 -17.09 -10.70 -20.27
C GLY A 69 -17.98 -9.84 -19.37
N ILE A 70 -17.65 -9.72 -18.08
CA ILE A 70 -18.41 -8.93 -17.09
C ILE A 70 -17.53 -7.83 -16.51
N LYS A 71 -18.14 -6.85 -15.84
CA LYS A 71 -17.40 -5.87 -15.03
C LYS A 71 -17.13 -6.44 -13.63
N PRO A 72 -16.00 -6.08 -12.99
CA PRO A 72 -15.78 -6.40 -11.58
C PRO A 72 -16.88 -5.78 -10.71
N THR A 73 -17.23 -6.45 -9.62
CA THR A 73 -18.10 -5.86 -8.59
C THR A 73 -17.32 -4.78 -7.85
N VAL A 74 -17.87 -3.58 -7.81
CA VAL A 74 -17.30 -2.46 -7.06
C VAL A 74 -17.88 -2.47 -5.66
N ILE A 75 -17.03 -2.40 -4.64
CA ILE A 75 -17.47 -2.24 -3.24
C ILE A 75 -18.12 -0.85 -3.09
N ASP A 76 -19.23 -0.76 -2.38
CA ASP A 76 -19.87 0.53 -2.14
C ASP A 76 -19.12 1.36 -1.07
N ASN A 77 -19.50 2.64 -0.96
CA ASN A 77 -18.80 3.56 -0.07
C ASN A 77 -19.04 3.27 1.42
N GLU A 78 -20.17 2.67 1.77
CA GLU A 78 -20.51 2.33 3.16
C GLU A 78 -19.65 1.16 3.64
N ASP A 79 -19.58 0.09 2.84
CA ASP A 79 -18.72 -1.06 3.11
C ASP A 79 -17.24 -0.69 3.11
N ALA A 80 -16.81 0.17 2.17
CA ALA A 80 -15.45 0.67 2.13
C ALA A 80 -15.08 1.47 3.37
N LYS A 81 -15.99 2.35 3.84
CA LYS A 81 -15.81 3.13 5.06
C LYS A 81 -15.77 2.24 6.29
N PHE A 82 -16.71 1.31 6.43
CA PHE A 82 -16.72 0.35 7.54
C PHE A 82 -15.43 -0.45 7.63
N THR A 83 -14.95 -0.95 6.49
CA THR A 83 -13.69 -1.69 6.41
C THR A 83 -12.50 -0.83 6.83
N TYR A 84 -12.45 0.42 6.34
CA TYR A 84 -11.40 1.36 6.72
C TYR A 84 -11.40 1.63 8.22
N GLU A 85 -12.54 1.96 8.82
CA GLU A 85 -12.69 2.24 10.25
C GLU A 85 -12.33 1.02 11.12
N SER A 86 -12.69 -0.18 10.66
CA SER A 86 -12.39 -1.43 11.36
C SER A 86 -10.90 -1.81 11.32
N LEU A 87 -10.17 -1.45 10.24
CA LEU A 87 -8.80 -1.88 10.01
C LEU A 87 -7.75 -0.75 10.23
N SER A 88 -8.18 0.45 10.61
CA SER A 88 -7.28 1.61 10.74
C SER A 88 -6.63 1.76 12.13
N GLY A 89 -6.95 0.91 13.10
CA GLY A 89 -6.40 0.95 14.46
C GLY A 89 -4.90 0.67 14.50
N GLU A 90 -4.16 1.37 15.38
CA GLU A 90 -2.71 1.18 15.57
C GLU A 90 -2.36 -0.26 15.94
N ASP A 91 -3.08 -0.83 16.90
CA ASP A 91 -2.85 -2.20 17.38
C ASP A 91 -2.97 -3.22 16.25
N LEU A 92 -3.98 -3.04 15.37
CA LEU A 92 -4.18 -3.96 14.26
C LEU A 92 -3.06 -3.83 13.21
N ARG A 93 -2.58 -2.61 12.96
CA ARG A 93 -1.46 -2.39 12.04
C ARG A 93 -0.17 -3.00 12.56
N TYR A 94 0.07 -2.90 13.87
CA TYR A 94 1.19 -3.61 14.50
C TYR A 94 1.04 -5.13 14.36
N LEU A 95 -0.13 -5.68 14.61
CA LEU A 95 -0.40 -7.11 14.42
C LEU A 95 -0.22 -7.58 12.96
N MET A 96 -0.46 -6.71 11.99
CA MET A 96 -0.21 -7.01 10.58
C MET A 96 1.28 -6.96 10.22
N PHE A 97 2.07 -6.15 10.90
CA PHE A 97 3.51 -6.01 10.72
C PHE A 97 4.29 -7.15 11.41
N ALA A 98 3.93 -7.50 12.64
CA ALA A 98 4.71 -8.37 13.50
C ALA A 98 5.10 -9.73 12.87
N PRO A 99 4.22 -10.46 12.15
CA PRO A 99 4.61 -11.72 11.53
C PRO A 99 5.70 -11.57 10.46
N ALA A 100 5.62 -10.51 9.63
CA ALA A 100 6.63 -10.24 8.61
C ALA A 100 7.97 -9.87 9.24
N TYR A 101 7.96 -9.07 10.30
CA TYR A 101 9.14 -8.72 11.05
C TYR A 101 9.81 -9.95 11.67
N GLU A 102 9.02 -10.83 12.32
CA GLU A 102 9.53 -12.06 12.92
C GLU A 102 10.11 -13.03 11.89
N GLU A 103 9.50 -13.12 10.71
CA GLU A 103 10.02 -13.95 9.62
C GLU A 103 11.39 -13.46 9.15
N ILE A 104 11.54 -12.17 8.93
CA ILE A 104 12.83 -11.58 8.54
C ILE A 104 13.84 -11.72 9.67
N LEU A 105 13.46 -11.44 10.90
CA LEU A 105 14.35 -11.61 12.07
C LEU A 105 14.91 -13.03 12.17
N LYS A 106 14.09 -14.03 11.97
CA LYS A 106 14.50 -15.45 11.99
C LYS A 106 15.35 -15.82 10.79
N SER A 107 14.97 -15.40 9.58
CA SER A 107 15.66 -15.78 8.34
C SER A 107 17.03 -15.13 8.20
N THR A 108 17.21 -13.93 8.74
CA THR A 108 18.49 -13.19 8.71
C THR A 108 19.31 -13.31 10.00
N ASN A 109 18.79 -14.02 10.99
CA ASN A 109 19.38 -14.09 12.33
C ASN A 109 19.64 -12.70 12.95
N GLY A 110 18.79 -11.73 12.59
CA GLY A 110 18.83 -10.37 13.12
C GLY A 110 19.96 -9.49 12.58
N ASP A 111 20.53 -9.78 11.43
CA ASP A 111 21.67 -9.05 10.85
C ASP A 111 21.42 -7.57 10.55
N PHE A 112 20.15 -7.18 10.49
CA PHE A 112 19.71 -5.79 10.30
C PHE A 112 19.52 -5.00 11.61
N LEU A 113 19.76 -5.62 12.78
CA LEU A 113 19.62 -4.98 14.11
C LEU A 113 20.91 -4.30 14.59
N LEU A 114 21.83 -3.98 13.70
CA LEU A 114 23.15 -3.38 14.03
C LEU A 114 23.03 -1.89 14.31
#